data_81433d4b40ff14d3fd16df8f765b2d9d
#
_entry.id   81433d4b40ff14d3fd16df8f765b2d9d
#
_cell.length_a   1.000
_cell.length_b   1.000
_cell.length_c   1.000
_cell.angle_alpha   90.00
_cell.angle_beta   90.00
_cell.angle_gamma   90.00
#
_symmetry.space_group_name_H-M   'P 1'
#
loop_
_entity.id
_entity.type
_entity.pdbx_description
1 polymer ?
#
loop_
_entity_poly.entity_id
_entity_poly.type
_entity_poly.pdbx_seq_one_letter_code
_entity_poly.pdbx_strand_id
1 'polypeptide(L)'
;MAWNMAKTSENYILDTSAFISLESINLLEQLLKLFSITTTNSLIKELEEFAKYDDKYGKIAKNILKLKGRFTIEFCEIKELIKYIETTDNELYNLALIKNLPLVTDETKLVHHARNKIKVYFTAVFLVLLTEAKYFTKKEALDKIEELRNIRNWRDNIIYLITKKQLEQS
;
A
#
# COMPACT_ATOMS: atom_id res chain seq x y z
N MET A 1 -15.23 -22.85 5.88
CA MET A 1 -15.17 -23.06 4.42
C MET A 1 -13.94 -22.35 3.89
N ALA A 2 -12.99 -23.09 3.36
CA ALA A 2 -11.87 -22.47 2.65
C ALA A 2 -12.41 -21.97 1.31
N TRP A 3 -12.52 -20.67 1.16
CA TRP A 3 -12.82 -20.06 -0.12
C TRP A 3 -11.56 -20.16 -0.99
N ASN A 4 -11.58 -21.08 -1.93
CA ASN A 4 -10.61 -21.11 -3.03
C ASN A 4 -10.97 -19.98 -4.00
N MET A 5 -10.71 -18.72 -3.61
CA MET A 5 -10.79 -17.63 -4.57
C MET A 5 -9.49 -17.64 -5.38
N ALA A 6 -9.63 -17.79 -6.68
CA ALA A 6 -8.55 -17.52 -7.61
C ALA A 6 -8.02 -16.09 -7.31
N LYS A 7 -6.68 -15.94 -7.33
CA LYS A 7 -6.03 -14.64 -7.24
C LYS A 7 -6.74 -13.68 -8.18
N THR A 8 -7.17 -12.53 -7.70
CA THR A 8 -7.80 -11.54 -8.59
C THR A 8 -6.79 -11.15 -9.66
N SER A 9 -7.27 -10.82 -10.86
CA SER A 9 -6.39 -10.32 -11.93
C SER A 9 -5.90 -8.90 -11.68
N GLU A 10 -6.34 -8.29 -10.56
CA GLU A 10 -5.99 -6.92 -10.22
C GLU A 10 -4.55 -6.82 -9.71
N ASN A 11 -3.82 -5.90 -10.31
CA ASN A 11 -2.44 -5.60 -9.96
C ASN A 11 -2.35 -4.15 -9.47
N TYR A 12 -1.62 -3.97 -8.38
CA TYR A 12 -1.42 -2.67 -7.74
C TYR A 12 0.07 -2.37 -7.61
N ILE A 13 0.44 -1.11 -7.76
CA ILE A 13 1.77 -0.63 -7.42
C ILE A 13 1.70 -0.08 -6.00
N LEU A 14 2.55 -0.57 -5.11
CA LEU A 14 2.64 -0.11 -3.73
C LEU A 14 3.91 0.69 -3.51
N ASP A 15 3.79 1.81 -2.80
CA ASP A 15 4.91 2.57 -2.26
C ASP A 15 5.36 2.04 -0.89
N THR A 16 6.43 2.62 -0.36
CA THR A 16 6.99 2.25 0.95
C THR A 16 5.99 2.49 2.07
N SER A 17 5.23 3.58 2.02
CA SER A 17 4.24 3.91 3.04
C SER A 17 3.11 2.88 3.10
N ALA A 18 2.67 2.40 1.93
CA ALA A 18 1.65 1.36 1.81
C ALA A 18 2.14 0.01 2.34
N PHE A 19 3.35 -0.42 1.98
CA PHE A 19 3.94 -1.65 2.52
C PHE A 19 4.04 -1.60 4.05
N ILE A 20 4.54 -0.50 4.61
CA ILE A 20 4.68 -0.32 6.06
C ILE A 20 3.31 -0.34 6.75
N SER A 21 2.33 0.37 6.20
CA SER A 21 0.97 0.41 6.75
C SER A 21 0.34 -0.98 6.78
N LEU A 22 0.40 -1.73 5.68
CA LEU A 22 -0.18 -3.07 5.56
C LEU A 22 0.50 -4.09 6.47
N GLU A 23 1.82 -4.08 6.54
CA GLU A 23 2.57 -4.97 7.44
C GLU A 23 2.33 -4.63 8.91
N SER A 24 2.18 -3.34 9.24
CA SER A 24 1.92 -2.88 10.60
C SER A 24 0.65 -3.46 11.23
N ILE A 25 -0.36 -3.75 10.41
CA ILE A 25 -1.63 -4.37 10.83
C ILE A 25 -1.73 -5.84 10.43
N ASN A 26 -0.61 -6.48 10.09
CA ASN A 26 -0.52 -7.89 9.69
C ASN A 26 -1.44 -8.25 8.51
N LEU A 27 -1.57 -7.37 7.54
CA LEU A 27 -2.45 -7.55 6.38
C LEU A 27 -1.69 -7.86 5.09
N LEU A 28 -0.39 -7.52 5.00
CA LEU A 28 0.39 -7.64 3.77
C LEU A 28 0.41 -9.07 3.22
N GLU A 29 0.69 -10.07 4.05
CA GLU A 29 0.76 -11.46 3.61
C GLU A 29 -0.57 -11.95 3.02
N GLN A 30 -1.69 -11.56 3.61
CA GLN A 30 -3.02 -11.89 3.11
C GLN A 30 -3.30 -11.24 1.76
N LEU A 31 -2.94 -9.97 1.61
CA LEU A 31 -3.10 -9.24 0.33
C LEU A 31 -2.29 -9.88 -0.79
N LEU A 32 -1.07 -10.32 -0.52
CA LEU A 32 -0.21 -11.00 -1.50
C LEU A 32 -0.77 -12.36 -1.97
N LYS A 33 -1.73 -12.96 -1.25
CA LYS A 33 -2.48 -14.14 -1.70
C LYS A 33 -3.60 -13.77 -2.67
N LEU A 34 -4.16 -12.58 -2.55
CA LEU A 34 -5.36 -12.16 -3.27
C LEU A 34 -5.07 -11.26 -4.47
N PHE A 35 -4.10 -10.38 -4.36
CA PHE A 35 -3.76 -9.39 -5.36
C PHE A 35 -2.34 -9.59 -5.89
N SER A 36 -2.10 -9.13 -7.11
CA SER A 36 -0.75 -8.99 -7.66
C SER A 36 -0.20 -7.63 -7.24
N ILE A 37 0.99 -7.62 -6.66
CA ILE A 37 1.64 -6.41 -6.20
C ILE A 37 2.93 -6.21 -6.97
N THR A 38 3.16 -5.00 -7.43
CA THR A 38 4.38 -4.59 -8.14
C THR A 38 5.01 -3.40 -7.41
N THR A 39 6.33 -3.35 -7.41
CA THR A 39 7.10 -2.23 -6.86
C THR A 39 8.43 -2.07 -7.61
N THR A 40 9.32 -1.17 -7.16
CA THR A 40 10.60 -0.89 -7.80
C THR A 40 11.80 -1.39 -6.98
N ASN A 41 12.96 -1.54 -7.65
CA ASN A 41 14.20 -1.85 -6.97
C ASN A 41 14.63 -0.77 -5.97
N SER A 42 14.33 0.50 -6.25
CA SER A 42 14.66 1.61 -5.36
C SER A 42 13.90 1.51 -4.04
N LEU A 43 12.61 1.11 -4.09
CA LEU A 43 11.85 0.84 -2.88
C LEU A 43 12.45 -0.31 -2.06
N ILE A 44 12.89 -1.38 -2.71
CA ILE A 44 13.56 -2.48 -1.99
C ILE A 44 14.81 -2.00 -1.27
N LYS A 45 15.64 -1.18 -1.90
CA LYS A 45 16.83 -0.60 -1.26
C LYS A 45 16.46 0.29 -0.08
N GLU A 46 15.39 1.06 -0.18
CA GLU A 46 14.87 1.87 0.92
C GLU A 46 14.45 0.99 2.10
N LEU A 47 13.71 -0.10 1.86
CA LEU A 47 13.37 -1.07 2.90
C LEU A 47 14.60 -1.74 3.50
N GLU A 48 15.62 -2.05 2.71
CA GLU A 48 16.89 -2.60 3.18
C GLU A 48 17.64 -1.60 4.10
N GLU A 49 17.56 -0.29 3.82
CA GLU A 49 18.09 0.74 4.72
C GLU A 49 17.31 0.78 6.05
N PHE A 50 15.98 0.81 6.01
CA PHE A 50 15.17 0.75 7.24
C PHE A 50 15.46 -0.52 8.05
N ALA A 51 15.64 -1.65 7.40
CA ALA A 51 15.91 -2.93 8.07
C ALA A 51 17.24 -2.97 8.87
N LYS A 52 18.14 -2.00 8.68
CA LYS A 52 19.38 -1.89 9.47
C LYS A 52 19.13 -1.42 10.90
N TYR A 53 17.99 -0.75 11.16
CA TYR A 53 17.64 -0.24 12.47
C TYR A 53 16.92 -1.32 13.31
N ASP A 54 17.13 -1.30 14.62
CA ASP A 54 16.47 -2.22 15.56
C ASP A 54 15.28 -1.56 16.28
N ASP A 55 14.54 -0.76 15.54
CA ASP A 55 13.31 -0.13 15.97
C ASP A 55 12.08 -0.82 15.36
N LYS A 56 10.91 -0.26 15.62
CA LYS A 56 9.64 -0.75 15.09
C LYS A 56 9.63 -0.80 13.57
N TYR A 57 10.10 0.25 12.91
CA TYR A 57 10.09 0.34 11.44
C TYR A 57 11.11 -0.60 10.80
N GLY A 58 12.28 -0.76 11.41
CA GLY A 58 13.27 -1.74 10.98
C GLY A 58 12.75 -3.17 11.06
N LYS A 59 12.00 -3.52 12.09
CA LYS A 59 11.36 -4.83 12.23
C LYS A 59 10.28 -5.05 11.17
N ILE A 60 9.46 -4.05 10.90
CA ILE A 60 8.46 -4.07 9.82
C ILE A 60 9.14 -4.26 8.46
N ALA A 61 10.18 -3.48 8.16
CA ALA A 61 10.93 -3.60 6.91
C ALA A 61 11.55 -5.00 6.74
N LYS A 62 12.14 -5.57 7.79
CA LYS A 62 12.64 -6.97 7.78
C LYS A 62 11.55 -7.98 7.43
N ASN A 63 10.33 -7.81 7.94
CA ASN A 63 9.21 -8.70 7.63
C ASN A 63 8.74 -8.55 6.18
N ILE A 64 8.64 -7.31 5.66
CA ILE A 64 8.31 -7.07 4.27
C ILE A 64 9.34 -7.74 3.33
N LEU A 65 10.63 -7.59 3.64
CA LEU A 65 11.71 -8.17 2.84
C LEU A 65 11.69 -9.71 2.82
N LYS A 66 11.21 -10.38 3.87
CA LYS A 66 10.98 -11.83 3.87
C LYS A 66 9.94 -12.25 2.83
N LEU A 67 9.01 -11.37 2.48
CA LEU A 67 7.96 -11.62 1.50
C LEU A 67 8.37 -11.20 0.07
N LYS A 68 9.62 -10.74 -0.15
CA LYS A 68 10.13 -10.21 -1.43
C LYS A 68 9.87 -11.11 -2.64
N GLY A 69 9.88 -12.43 -2.46
CA GLY A 69 9.59 -13.40 -3.53
C GLY A 69 8.11 -13.51 -3.91
N ARG A 70 7.21 -12.79 -3.26
CA ARG A 70 5.76 -12.88 -3.46
C ARG A 70 5.16 -11.69 -4.18
N PHE A 71 5.95 -10.67 -4.50
CA PHE A 71 5.55 -9.53 -5.30
C PHE A 71 6.58 -9.26 -6.40
N THR A 72 6.16 -8.56 -7.44
CA THR A 72 6.99 -8.26 -8.60
C THR A 72 7.84 -7.02 -8.33
N ILE A 73 9.12 -7.06 -8.71
CA ILE A 73 10.04 -5.95 -8.59
C ILE A 73 10.50 -5.57 -9.99
N GLU A 74 10.29 -4.32 -10.38
CA GLU A 74 10.61 -3.83 -11.72
C GLU A 74 11.57 -2.64 -11.66
N PHE A 75 12.33 -2.47 -12.71
CA PHE A 75 13.07 -1.24 -12.97
C PHE A 75 12.16 -0.26 -13.71
N CYS A 76 12.20 1.00 -13.32
CA CYS A 76 11.50 2.06 -14.03
C CYS A 76 12.39 3.28 -14.19
N GLU A 77 12.50 3.76 -15.42
CA GLU A 77 13.15 5.04 -15.70
C GLU A 77 12.17 6.19 -15.44
N ILE A 78 12.65 7.25 -14.79
CA ILE A 78 11.85 8.46 -14.54
C ILE A 78 11.81 9.27 -15.83
N LYS A 79 10.66 9.27 -16.50
CA LYS A 79 10.39 10.09 -17.69
C LYS A 79 9.70 11.41 -17.34
N GLU A 80 8.85 11.40 -16.33
CA GLU A 80 8.17 12.57 -15.80
C GLU A 80 8.61 12.80 -14.36
N LEU A 81 9.36 13.88 -14.13
CA LEU A 81 9.91 14.22 -12.82
C LEU A 81 8.99 15.21 -12.07
N ILE A 82 8.56 14.80 -10.89
CA ILE A 82 7.89 15.66 -9.92
C ILE A 82 8.95 16.18 -8.95
N LYS A 83 9.31 17.45 -9.04
CA LYS A 83 10.49 18.03 -8.39
C LYS A 83 10.51 17.98 -6.85
N TYR A 84 9.34 17.93 -6.21
CA TYR A 84 9.17 17.95 -4.75
C TYR A 84 8.78 16.61 -4.14
N ILE A 85 8.91 15.55 -4.95
CA ILE A 85 8.67 14.16 -4.55
C ILE A 85 10.01 13.42 -4.58
N GLU A 86 10.18 12.46 -3.68
CA GLU A 86 11.40 11.65 -3.61
C GLU A 86 11.59 10.78 -4.87
N THR A 87 12.84 10.36 -5.10
CA THR A 87 13.20 9.59 -6.31
C THR A 87 12.43 8.28 -6.38
N THR A 88 12.31 7.56 -5.28
CA THR A 88 11.56 6.29 -5.20
C THR A 88 10.10 6.49 -5.59
N ASP A 89 9.46 7.54 -5.08
CA ASP A 89 8.07 7.88 -5.40
C ASP A 89 7.89 8.30 -6.86
N ASN A 90 8.88 9.02 -7.42
CA ASN A 90 8.90 9.35 -8.85
C ASN A 90 8.99 8.10 -9.73
N GLU A 91 9.82 7.11 -9.37
CA GLU A 91 9.89 5.84 -10.10
C GLU A 91 8.55 5.09 -10.05
N LEU A 92 7.92 4.99 -8.89
CA LEU A 92 6.63 4.33 -8.71
C LEU A 92 5.50 5.02 -9.50
N TYR A 93 5.48 6.36 -9.49
CA TYR A 93 4.56 7.15 -10.31
C TYR A 93 4.73 6.88 -11.80
N ASN A 94 5.98 6.89 -12.30
CA ASN A 94 6.28 6.60 -13.70
C ASN A 94 5.95 5.16 -14.08
N LEU A 95 6.19 4.20 -13.18
CA LEU A 95 5.79 2.80 -13.38
C LEU A 95 4.28 2.68 -13.51
N ALA A 96 3.52 3.38 -12.66
CA ALA A 96 2.06 3.42 -12.72
C ALA A 96 1.54 4.02 -14.03
N LEU A 97 2.17 5.09 -14.52
CA LEU A 97 1.85 5.69 -15.83
C LEU A 97 2.09 4.70 -16.97
N ILE A 98 3.27 4.07 -17.01
CA ILE A 98 3.68 3.19 -18.11
C ILE A 98 2.83 1.92 -18.14
N LYS A 99 2.54 1.35 -16.97
CA LYS A 99 1.77 0.11 -16.84
C LYS A 99 0.26 0.31 -16.85
N ASN A 100 -0.20 1.56 -16.71
CA ASN A 100 -1.61 1.90 -16.48
C ASN A 100 -2.20 1.11 -15.29
N LEU A 101 -1.43 1.04 -14.21
CA LEU A 101 -1.81 0.36 -12.98
C LEU A 101 -2.10 1.37 -11.87
N PRO A 102 -3.02 1.05 -10.94
CA PRO A 102 -3.28 1.90 -9.80
C PRO A 102 -2.08 1.94 -8.84
N LEU A 103 -1.74 3.14 -8.39
CA LEU A 103 -0.73 3.39 -7.36
C LEU A 103 -1.43 3.47 -6.00
N VAL A 104 -0.87 2.80 -5.01
CA VAL A 104 -1.34 2.84 -3.62
C VAL A 104 -0.27 3.50 -2.76
N THR A 105 -0.63 4.61 -2.14
CA THR A 105 0.28 5.44 -1.34
C THR A 105 -0.48 6.22 -0.27
N ASP A 106 0.15 6.44 0.87
CA ASP A 106 -0.35 7.34 1.91
C ASP A 106 0.32 8.74 1.85
N GLU A 107 1.17 8.97 0.84
CA GLU A 107 1.82 10.27 0.60
C GLU A 107 0.86 11.23 -0.13
N THR A 108 0.27 12.16 0.62
CA THR A 108 -0.78 13.07 0.13
C THR A 108 -0.32 14.00 -0.99
N LYS A 109 0.95 14.40 -1.01
CA LYS A 109 1.52 15.24 -2.09
C LYS A 109 1.56 14.48 -3.39
N LEU A 110 1.96 13.20 -3.36
CA LEU A 110 1.95 12.32 -4.51
C LEU A 110 0.54 12.09 -5.02
N VAL A 111 -0.41 11.79 -4.13
CA VAL A 111 -1.84 11.66 -4.47
C VAL A 111 -2.37 12.91 -5.17
N HIS A 112 -2.10 14.08 -4.62
CA HIS A 112 -2.58 15.34 -5.19
C HIS A 112 -2.08 15.56 -6.62
N HIS A 113 -0.82 15.23 -6.91
CA HIS A 113 -0.24 15.37 -8.24
C HIS A 113 -0.73 14.30 -9.22
N ALA A 114 -0.75 13.04 -8.76
CA ALA A 114 -0.95 11.88 -9.63
C ALA A 114 -2.42 11.63 -10.01
N ARG A 115 -3.38 12.01 -9.18
CA ARG A 115 -4.82 11.67 -9.28
C ARG A 115 -5.49 12.04 -10.62
N ASN A 116 -4.95 13.03 -11.34
CA ASN A 116 -5.50 13.46 -12.62
C ASN A 116 -4.93 12.68 -13.82
N LYS A 117 -3.91 11.84 -13.60
CA LYS A 117 -3.18 11.11 -14.64
C LYS A 117 -3.27 9.60 -14.49
N ILE A 118 -3.29 9.12 -13.25
CA ILE A 118 -3.38 7.68 -12.92
C ILE A 118 -4.42 7.47 -11.83
N LYS A 119 -4.85 6.21 -11.67
CA LYS A 119 -5.65 5.81 -10.51
C LYS A 119 -4.73 5.78 -9.29
N VAL A 120 -5.10 6.51 -8.23
CA VAL A 120 -4.36 6.54 -6.97
C VAL A 120 -5.31 6.23 -5.84
N TYR A 121 -4.88 5.37 -4.93
CA TYR A 121 -5.62 5.02 -3.73
C TYR A 121 -4.76 5.20 -2.49
N PHE A 122 -5.40 5.50 -1.37
CA PHE A 122 -4.78 5.34 -0.06
C PHE A 122 -4.74 3.86 0.34
N THR A 123 -3.76 3.47 1.15
CA THR A 123 -3.56 2.07 1.58
C THR A 123 -4.81 1.46 2.19
N ALA A 124 -5.59 2.25 2.92
CA ALA A 124 -6.81 1.80 3.58
C ALA A 124 -7.92 1.34 2.59
N VAL A 125 -7.78 1.58 1.27
CA VAL A 125 -8.68 1.03 0.24
C VAL A 125 -8.80 -0.48 0.34
N PHE A 126 -7.73 -1.17 0.71
CA PHE A 126 -7.76 -2.63 0.83
C PHE A 126 -8.70 -3.13 1.93
N LEU A 127 -8.93 -2.35 2.99
CA LEU A 127 -9.93 -2.69 4.00
C LEU A 127 -11.34 -2.65 3.41
N VAL A 128 -11.63 -1.66 2.56
CA VAL A 128 -12.92 -1.56 1.86
C VAL A 128 -13.08 -2.73 0.89
N LEU A 129 -12.09 -2.99 0.03
CA LEU A 129 -12.12 -4.09 -0.94
C LEU A 129 -12.29 -5.46 -0.28
N LEU A 130 -11.60 -5.70 0.83
CA LEU A 130 -11.73 -6.96 1.58
C LEU A 130 -13.09 -7.11 2.26
N THR A 131 -13.72 -6.00 2.67
CA THR A 131 -15.08 -6.01 3.23
C THR A 131 -16.11 -6.28 2.14
N GLU A 132 -16.00 -5.62 1.00
CA GLU A 132 -16.87 -5.86 -0.17
C GLU A 132 -16.77 -7.30 -0.68
N ALA A 133 -15.55 -7.84 -0.70
CA ALA A 133 -15.29 -9.24 -1.06
C ALA A 133 -15.65 -10.25 0.05
N LYS A 134 -16.20 -9.79 1.17
CA LYS A 134 -16.60 -10.60 2.34
C LYS A 134 -15.46 -11.39 3.01
N TYR A 135 -14.22 -10.92 2.85
CA TYR A 135 -13.07 -11.44 3.61
C TYR A 135 -13.05 -10.90 5.04
N PHE A 136 -13.47 -9.66 5.21
CA PHE A 136 -13.67 -9.04 6.50
C PHE A 136 -15.15 -8.74 6.72
N THR A 137 -15.58 -8.92 7.96
CA THR A 137 -16.78 -8.26 8.45
C THR A 137 -16.51 -6.76 8.57
N LYS A 138 -17.56 -5.97 8.50
CA LYS A 138 -17.48 -4.52 8.76
C LYS A 138 -16.76 -4.19 10.08
N LYS A 139 -17.04 -4.98 11.13
CA LYS A 139 -16.41 -4.81 12.44
C LYS A 139 -14.91 -5.03 12.37
N GLU A 140 -14.45 -6.13 11.76
CA GLU A 140 -13.02 -6.42 11.61
C GLU A 140 -12.30 -5.32 10.82
N ALA A 141 -12.90 -4.81 9.75
CA ALA A 141 -12.32 -3.72 8.98
C ALA A 141 -12.25 -2.40 9.79
N LEU A 142 -13.27 -2.09 10.59
CA LEU A 142 -13.26 -0.95 11.49
C LEU A 142 -12.20 -1.09 12.59
N ASP A 143 -12.04 -2.27 13.16
CA ASP A 143 -10.99 -2.54 14.14
C ASP A 143 -9.59 -2.35 13.50
N LYS A 144 -9.39 -2.81 12.26
CA LYS A 144 -8.12 -2.64 11.53
C LYS A 144 -7.81 -1.18 11.18
N ILE A 145 -8.79 -0.36 10.80
CA ILE A 145 -8.53 1.06 10.54
C ILE A 145 -8.21 1.82 11.84
N GLU A 146 -8.81 1.45 12.96
CA GLU A 146 -8.45 2.01 14.27
C GLU A 146 -7.03 1.59 14.69
N GLU A 147 -6.65 0.33 14.47
CA GLU A 147 -5.30 -0.16 14.68
C GLU A 147 -4.28 0.67 13.86
N LEU A 148 -4.53 0.86 12.57
CA LEU A 148 -3.70 1.64 11.68
C LEU A 148 -3.59 3.11 12.11
N ARG A 149 -4.71 3.72 12.50
CA ARG A 149 -4.76 5.08 13.05
C ARG A 149 -3.81 5.24 14.24
N ASN A 150 -3.84 4.29 15.17
CA ASN A 150 -3.01 4.34 16.37
C ASN A 150 -1.53 4.13 16.03
N ILE A 151 -1.22 3.17 15.17
CA ILE A 151 0.15 2.84 14.76
C ILE A 151 0.81 3.99 14.00
N ARG A 152 0.06 4.63 13.09
CA ARG A 152 0.52 5.73 12.24
C ARG A 152 0.36 7.10 12.88
N ASN A 153 -0.20 7.15 14.09
CA ASN A 153 -0.54 8.40 14.78
C ASN A 153 -1.43 9.34 13.93
N TRP A 154 -2.40 8.76 13.26
CA TRP A 154 -3.35 9.48 12.39
C TRP A 154 -4.51 10.06 13.23
N ARG A 155 -4.29 11.08 14.02
CA ARG A 155 -5.36 11.73 14.77
C ARG A 155 -6.29 12.38 13.75
N ASP A 156 -6.43 13.42 13.36
CA ASP A 156 -7.37 14.02 12.40
C ASP A 156 -6.97 13.79 10.92
N ASN A 157 -6.50 12.57 10.58
CA ASN A 157 -6.02 12.26 9.24
C ASN A 157 -7.17 11.98 8.28
N ILE A 158 -7.13 12.60 7.10
CA ILE A 158 -8.18 12.48 6.06
C ILE A 158 -8.35 11.03 5.58
N ILE A 159 -7.27 10.26 5.51
CA ILE A 159 -7.29 8.84 5.08
C ILE A 159 -8.16 8.03 6.03
N TYR A 160 -7.93 8.19 7.34
CA TYR A 160 -8.73 7.53 8.37
C TYR A 160 -10.20 7.93 8.30
N LEU A 161 -10.48 9.23 8.22
CA LEU A 161 -11.85 9.73 8.22
C LEU A 161 -12.65 9.26 7.00
N ILE A 162 -12.07 9.32 5.80
CA ILE A 162 -12.71 8.86 4.57
C ILE A 162 -12.95 7.35 4.62
N THR A 163 -11.95 6.56 5.00
CA THR A 163 -12.05 5.10 5.04
C THR A 163 -13.08 4.65 6.06
N LYS A 164 -13.07 5.24 7.26
CA LYS A 164 -14.06 4.93 8.29
C LYS A 164 -15.48 5.19 7.80
N LYS A 165 -15.71 6.34 7.17
CA LYS A 165 -17.01 6.68 6.59
C LYS A 165 -17.44 5.68 5.52
N GLN A 166 -16.54 5.27 4.62
CA GLN A 166 -16.84 4.27 3.60
C GLN A 166 -17.21 2.92 4.22
N LEU A 167 -16.46 2.47 5.21
CA LEU A 167 -16.75 1.22 5.93
C LEU A 167 -18.08 1.26 6.71
N GLU A 168 -18.43 2.41 7.27
CA GLU A 168 -19.70 2.60 7.97
C GLU A 168 -20.92 2.56 7.04
N GLN A 169 -20.74 2.91 5.77
CA GLN A 169 -21.76 2.93 4.73
C GLN A 169 -21.87 1.61 3.94
N SER A 170 -20.83 0.76 4.00
CA SER A 170 -20.85 -0.60 3.43
C SER A 170 -21.64 -1.54 4.32
#